data_92937687cd6cac557d013a858f287dfd
#
_entry.id   92937687cd6cac557d013a858f287dfd
#
_cell.length_a   1.000
_cell.length_b   1.000
_cell.length_c   1.000
_cell.angle_alpha   90.00
_cell.angle_beta   90.00
_cell.angle_gamma   90.00
#
_symmetry.space_group_name_H-M   'P 1'
#
loop_
_entity.id
_entity.type
_entity.pdbx_description
1 polymer ?
#
loop_
_entity_poly.entity_id
_entity_poly.type
_entity_poly.pdbx_seq_one_letter_code
_entity_poly.pdbx_strand_id
1 'polypeptide(L)'
;EVASIARTIGRAARLNEDLIEALALCHDIGHPPYGHAGEDALSECMVDIGGFSHNQFGLTIVEEIEIRYPDFPGLNLSLEVLEGQARRVDKSGTGPRPALEVQLVDAADSMTYDAHDTDDALKLRLVDLDELENLGLIRNCLKYVDSQHAGLDSGMRRKALVHRLLDLQVVDLLDTLGKSLDQRQFQSVDDVRASEFLIEPSSELGEMKRELESFLYQNVYRHEKLIAMRSEAQSRIQELYAKYVADPSLFPEKYLPRAHSIGISRMAGEYIAGMTDRFFEQTFERITGNQIRG
;
A
#
# COMPACT_ATOMS: atom_id res chain seq x y z
N GLU A 1 3.68 6.09 8.27
CA GLU A 1 3.21 5.31 9.43
C GLU A 1 3.72 3.87 9.35
N VAL A 2 3.57 3.16 8.22
CA VAL A 2 4.11 1.80 8.00
C VAL A 2 5.59 1.72 8.43
N ALA A 3 6.45 2.63 7.95
CA ALA A 3 7.86 2.67 8.33
C ALA A 3 8.08 2.80 9.85
N SER A 4 7.26 3.58 10.54
CA SER A 4 7.38 3.76 12.00
C SER A 4 7.01 2.48 12.76
N ILE A 5 5.93 1.82 12.34
CA ILE A 5 5.47 0.55 12.95
C ILE A 5 6.47 -0.56 12.66
N ALA A 6 6.84 -0.73 11.38
CA ALA A 6 7.79 -1.77 10.96
C ALA A 6 9.15 -1.61 11.67
N ARG A 7 9.69 -0.40 11.77
CA ARG A 7 10.93 -0.14 12.53
C ARG A 7 10.80 -0.44 14.02
N THR A 8 9.66 -0.12 14.62
CA THR A 8 9.43 -0.40 16.04
C THR A 8 9.46 -1.89 16.32
N ILE A 9 8.77 -2.67 15.49
CA ILE A 9 8.77 -4.14 15.58
C ILE A 9 10.15 -4.70 15.23
N GLY A 10 10.77 -4.20 14.16
CA GLY A 10 12.11 -4.63 13.72
C GLY A 10 13.19 -4.42 14.77
N ARG A 11 13.17 -3.27 15.46
CA ARG A 11 14.07 -3.01 16.61
C ARG A 11 13.89 -4.01 17.73
N ALA A 12 12.66 -4.31 18.10
CA ALA A 12 12.36 -5.30 19.14
C ALA A 12 12.78 -6.72 18.73
N ALA A 13 12.61 -7.07 17.46
CA ALA A 13 13.04 -8.35 16.87
C ALA A 13 14.53 -8.40 16.49
N ARG A 14 15.29 -7.31 16.67
CA ARG A 14 16.72 -7.16 16.31
C ARG A 14 17.00 -7.35 14.82
N LEU A 15 16.07 -6.92 13.96
CA LEU A 15 16.23 -6.89 12.52
C LEU A 15 16.93 -5.60 12.07
N ASN A 16 17.30 -5.53 10.80
CA ASN A 16 17.96 -4.35 10.22
C ASN A 16 16.97 -3.20 10.02
N GLU A 17 16.98 -2.21 10.94
CA GLU A 17 16.07 -1.06 10.93
C GLU A 17 16.22 -0.19 9.66
N ASP A 18 17.45 -0.02 9.16
CA ASP A 18 17.69 0.82 7.98
C ASP A 18 17.14 0.14 6.71
N LEU A 19 17.28 -1.18 6.61
CA LEU A 19 16.65 -1.96 5.53
C LEU A 19 15.13 -1.89 5.60
N ILE A 20 14.55 -2.06 6.79
CA ILE A 20 13.10 -1.93 7.01
C ILE A 20 12.59 -0.54 6.59
N GLU A 21 13.30 0.53 6.96
CA GLU A 21 12.91 1.89 6.58
C GLU A 21 12.95 2.08 5.06
N ALA A 22 14.02 1.64 4.40
CA ALA A 22 14.13 1.73 2.95
C ALA A 22 13.02 0.96 2.23
N LEU A 23 12.75 -0.29 2.66
CA LEU A 23 11.67 -1.12 2.13
C LEU A 23 10.30 -0.46 2.34
N ALA A 24 10.04 0.06 3.53
CA ALA A 24 8.78 0.72 3.87
C ALA A 24 8.57 2.05 3.12
N LEU A 25 9.64 2.76 2.74
CA LEU A 25 9.54 3.95 1.91
C LEU A 25 9.33 3.63 0.42
N CYS A 26 9.81 2.46 -0.02
CA CYS A 26 9.70 2.05 -1.43
C CYS A 26 8.41 1.29 -1.74
N HIS A 27 7.74 0.71 -0.73
CA HIS A 27 6.72 -0.31 -0.97
C HIS A 27 5.56 0.15 -1.87
N ASP A 28 5.15 1.42 -1.75
CA ASP A 28 3.98 1.99 -2.44
C ASP A 28 4.33 3.14 -3.39
N ILE A 29 5.63 3.38 -3.67
CA ILE A 29 6.09 4.52 -4.47
C ILE A 29 5.52 4.55 -5.90
N GLY A 30 5.07 3.41 -6.41
CA GLY A 30 4.50 3.27 -7.76
C GLY A 30 3.00 3.50 -7.86
N HIS A 31 2.30 3.80 -6.77
CA HIS A 31 0.86 4.03 -6.84
C HIS A 31 0.50 5.26 -7.68
N PRO A 32 -0.44 5.10 -8.64
CA PRO A 32 -0.95 6.20 -9.42
C PRO A 32 -1.90 7.09 -8.61
N PRO A 33 -2.31 8.25 -9.14
CA PRO A 33 -3.39 9.04 -8.57
C PRO A 33 -4.63 8.17 -8.30
N TYR A 34 -5.29 8.42 -7.20
CA TYR A 34 -6.45 7.66 -6.69
C TYR A 34 -6.14 6.20 -6.33
N GLY A 35 -4.87 5.85 -6.10
CA GLY A 35 -4.43 4.53 -5.61
C GLY A 35 -4.89 3.37 -6.49
N HIS A 36 -5.51 2.36 -5.91
CA HIS A 36 -5.98 1.17 -6.64
C HIS A 36 -7.02 1.47 -7.73
N ALA A 37 -7.86 2.50 -7.55
CA ALA A 37 -8.79 2.88 -8.63
C ALA A 37 -8.05 3.38 -9.88
N GLY A 38 -6.96 4.12 -9.67
CA GLY A 38 -6.07 4.55 -10.74
C GLY A 38 -5.30 3.41 -11.37
N GLU A 39 -4.83 2.46 -10.56
CA GLU A 39 -4.15 1.25 -11.05
C GLU A 39 -5.07 0.43 -11.96
N ASP A 40 -6.29 0.15 -11.53
CA ASP A 40 -7.29 -0.57 -12.33
C ASP A 40 -7.52 0.12 -13.67
N ALA A 41 -7.73 1.46 -13.66
CA ALA A 41 -7.95 2.23 -14.87
C ALA A 41 -6.75 2.19 -15.84
N LEU A 42 -5.53 2.36 -15.32
CA LEU A 42 -4.31 2.27 -16.14
C LEU A 42 -4.09 0.85 -16.65
N SER A 43 -4.38 -0.18 -15.85
CA SER A 43 -4.27 -1.57 -16.27
C SER A 43 -5.21 -1.89 -17.43
N GLU A 44 -6.45 -1.40 -17.39
CA GLU A 44 -7.39 -1.50 -18.51
C GLU A 44 -6.90 -0.74 -19.76
N CYS A 45 -6.42 0.50 -19.60
CA CYS A 45 -5.89 1.30 -20.71
C CYS A 45 -4.68 0.65 -21.40
N MET A 46 -3.90 -0.12 -20.66
CA MET A 46 -2.64 -0.71 -21.09
C MET A 46 -2.74 -2.21 -21.35
N VAL A 47 -3.95 -2.78 -21.44
CA VAL A 47 -4.17 -4.23 -21.56
C VAL A 47 -3.40 -4.85 -22.74
N ASP A 48 -3.34 -4.17 -23.89
CA ASP A 48 -2.65 -4.64 -25.09
C ASP A 48 -1.11 -4.67 -24.96
N ILE A 49 -0.55 -4.03 -23.93
CA ILE A 49 0.89 -3.95 -23.67
C ILE A 49 1.28 -4.54 -22.29
N GLY A 50 0.42 -5.44 -21.77
CA GLY A 50 0.66 -6.19 -20.54
C GLY A 50 0.11 -5.57 -19.27
N GLY A 51 -0.75 -4.54 -19.37
CA GLY A 51 -1.39 -3.88 -18.24
C GLY A 51 -0.44 -2.95 -17.46
N PHE A 52 -0.92 -2.51 -16.30
CA PHE A 52 -0.18 -1.69 -15.34
C PHE A 52 -0.19 -2.36 -13.96
N SER A 53 0.92 -2.27 -13.25
CA SER A 53 1.04 -2.67 -11.84
C SER A 53 1.88 -1.62 -11.11
N HIS A 54 1.35 -1.10 -9.99
CA HIS A 54 2.07 -0.15 -9.15
C HIS A 54 3.37 -0.73 -8.60
N ASN A 55 3.40 -2.03 -8.27
CA ASN A 55 4.61 -2.69 -7.80
C ASN A 55 5.70 -2.73 -8.88
N GLN A 56 5.34 -3.08 -10.13
CA GLN A 56 6.27 -3.04 -11.25
C GLN A 56 6.73 -1.61 -11.56
N PHE A 57 5.81 -0.66 -11.51
CA PHE A 57 6.16 0.75 -11.73
C PHE A 57 7.04 1.30 -10.61
N GLY A 58 6.83 0.88 -9.37
CA GLY A 58 7.73 1.19 -8.25
C GLY A 58 9.18 0.75 -8.51
N LEU A 59 9.39 -0.48 -9.03
CA LEU A 59 10.70 -0.92 -9.48
C LEU A 59 11.26 -0.01 -10.58
N THR A 60 10.46 0.30 -11.60
CA THR A 60 10.87 1.19 -12.70
C THR A 60 11.27 2.58 -12.18
N ILE A 61 10.56 3.13 -11.19
CA ILE A 61 10.93 4.41 -10.57
C ILE A 61 12.31 4.32 -9.94
N VAL A 62 12.56 3.33 -9.09
CA VAL A 62 13.80 3.25 -8.32
C VAL A 62 15.00 2.79 -9.13
N GLU A 63 14.80 2.05 -10.22
CA GLU A 63 15.87 1.54 -11.08
C GLU A 63 16.18 2.43 -12.29
N GLU A 64 15.17 3.20 -12.80
CA GLU A 64 15.32 3.88 -14.08
C GLU A 64 14.95 5.37 -14.08
N ILE A 65 13.84 5.75 -13.40
CA ILE A 65 13.22 7.07 -13.57
C ILE A 65 13.81 8.10 -12.64
N GLU A 66 13.98 7.75 -11.38
CA GLU A 66 14.43 8.68 -10.33
C GLU A 66 15.97 8.75 -10.37
N ILE A 67 16.50 9.72 -11.10
CA ILE A 67 17.95 9.87 -11.28
C ILE A 67 18.53 10.72 -10.16
N ARG A 68 19.35 10.09 -9.32
CA ARG A 68 20.06 10.74 -8.22
C ARG A 68 21.53 11.00 -8.52
N TYR A 69 22.15 10.16 -9.34
CA TYR A 69 23.57 10.17 -9.64
C TYR A 69 23.79 10.38 -11.15
N PRO A 70 24.80 11.20 -11.57
CA PRO A 70 25.02 11.46 -13.00
C PRO A 70 25.36 10.20 -13.82
N ASP A 71 26.07 9.27 -13.19
CA ASP A 71 26.67 8.11 -13.86
C ASP A 71 25.94 6.79 -13.56
N PHE A 72 24.79 6.88 -12.87
CA PHE A 72 24.02 5.70 -12.49
C PHE A 72 22.51 5.93 -12.68
N PRO A 73 21.80 5.02 -13.38
CA PRO A 73 20.35 5.10 -13.50
C PRO A 73 19.68 4.76 -12.16
N GLY A 74 18.53 5.36 -11.89
CA GLY A 74 17.76 5.11 -10.68
C GLY A 74 18.43 5.62 -9.40
N LEU A 75 18.01 5.07 -8.28
CA LEU A 75 18.42 5.47 -6.93
C LEU A 75 19.67 4.74 -6.41
N ASN A 76 20.20 3.77 -7.14
CA ASN A 76 21.33 2.93 -6.70
C ASN A 76 21.07 2.25 -5.34
N LEU A 77 19.91 1.64 -5.20
CA LEU A 77 19.50 0.93 -3.97
C LEU A 77 20.26 -0.39 -3.83
N SER A 78 20.36 -0.91 -2.61
CA SER A 78 20.96 -2.23 -2.36
C SER A 78 20.10 -3.35 -2.96
N LEU A 79 20.74 -4.51 -3.22
CA LEU A 79 20.06 -5.67 -3.79
C LEU A 79 18.89 -6.15 -2.90
N GLU A 80 19.03 -6.04 -1.59
CA GLU A 80 18.01 -6.46 -0.62
C GLU A 80 16.73 -5.61 -0.74
N VAL A 81 16.87 -4.31 -0.97
CA VAL A 81 15.71 -3.41 -1.20
C VAL A 81 15.04 -3.73 -2.53
N LEU A 82 15.83 -3.88 -3.60
CA LEU A 82 15.32 -4.21 -4.94
C LEU A 82 14.65 -5.60 -4.95
N GLU A 83 15.25 -6.59 -4.29
CA GLU A 83 14.68 -7.93 -4.14
C GLU A 83 13.34 -7.88 -3.39
N GLY A 84 13.25 -7.09 -2.31
CA GLY A 84 12.01 -6.88 -1.57
C GLY A 84 10.91 -6.30 -2.44
N GLN A 85 11.23 -5.30 -3.25
CA GLN A 85 10.27 -4.70 -4.18
C GLN A 85 9.90 -5.67 -5.32
N ALA A 86 10.86 -6.43 -5.87
CA ALA A 86 10.62 -7.42 -6.90
C ALA A 86 9.68 -8.56 -6.42
N ARG A 87 9.78 -8.95 -5.15
CA ARG A 87 8.87 -9.96 -4.56
C ARG A 87 7.41 -9.50 -4.53
N ARG A 88 7.16 -8.22 -4.41
CA ARG A 88 5.81 -7.64 -4.50
C ARG A 88 5.24 -7.69 -5.93
N VAL A 89 6.12 -7.68 -6.94
CA VAL A 89 5.73 -7.86 -8.34
C VAL A 89 5.36 -9.33 -8.62
N ASP A 90 6.18 -10.26 -8.12
CA ASP A 90 5.97 -11.70 -8.31
C ASP A 90 4.97 -12.26 -7.29
N LYS A 91 3.69 -12.20 -7.62
CA LYS A 91 2.60 -12.76 -6.81
C LYS A 91 2.42 -14.28 -6.96
N SER A 92 3.30 -14.96 -7.70
CA SER A 92 3.17 -16.43 -7.93
C SER A 92 3.31 -17.26 -6.64
N GLY A 93 3.94 -16.69 -5.62
CA GLY A 93 4.24 -17.40 -4.38
C GLY A 93 5.27 -18.52 -4.53
N THR A 94 5.81 -18.71 -5.72
CA THR A 94 6.85 -19.71 -6.01
C THR A 94 8.23 -19.07 -5.83
N GLY A 95 9.13 -19.80 -5.20
CA GLY A 95 10.50 -19.32 -4.96
C GLY A 95 10.84 -19.20 -3.47
N PRO A 96 12.07 -18.77 -3.13
CA PRO A 96 12.52 -18.67 -1.76
C PRO A 96 11.72 -17.62 -0.97
N ARG A 97 11.58 -17.81 0.34
CA ARG A 97 10.92 -16.83 1.19
C ARG A 97 11.67 -15.50 1.19
N PRO A 98 10.96 -14.36 1.23
CA PRO A 98 11.62 -13.06 1.37
C PRO A 98 12.32 -12.93 2.73
N ALA A 99 13.31 -12.05 2.82
CA ALA A 99 13.95 -11.70 4.08
C ALA A 99 12.91 -11.27 5.15
N LEU A 100 13.25 -11.44 6.43
CA LEU A 100 12.34 -11.09 7.53
C LEU A 100 11.93 -9.62 7.49
N GLU A 101 12.82 -8.73 7.09
CA GLU A 101 12.56 -7.29 6.95
C GLU A 101 11.47 -7.01 5.92
N VAL A 102 11.46 -7.72 4.78
CA VAL A 102 10.43 -7.61 3.75
C VAL A 102 9.08 -8.09 4.28
N GLN A 103 9.07 -9.29 4.89
CA GLN A 103 7.86 -9.86 5.50
C GLN A 103 7.28 -8.96 6.59
N LEU A 104 8.16 -8.31 7.38
CA LEU A 104 7.74 -7.40 8.44
C LEU A 104 7.10 -6.12 7.88
N VAL A 105 7.63 -5.59 6.79
CA VAL A 105 7.02 -4.41 6.13
C VAL A 105 5.64 -4.76 5.59
N ASP A 106 5.46 -5.95 5.00
CA ASP A 106 4.16 -6.42 4.53
C ASP A 106 3.16 -6.60 5.69
N ALA A 107 3.60 -7.13 6.82
CA ALA A 107 2.77 -7.25 8.01
C ALA A 107 2.38 -5.90 8.61
N ALA A 108 3.32 -4.94 8.66
CA ALA A 108 3.07 -3.58 9.16
C ALA A 108 2.12 -2.81 8.25
N ASP A 109 2.24 -2.96 6.94
CA ASP A 109 1.35 -2.39 5.95
C ASP A 109 -0.09 -2.88 6.15
N SER A 110 -0.27 -4.19 6.27
CA SER A 110 -1.57 -4.81 6.53
C SER A 110 -2.22 -4.34 7.84
N MET A 111 -1.44 -4.14 8.92
CA MET A 111 -1.97 -3.60 10.19
C MET A 111 -2.42 -2.16 10.06
N THR A 112 -1.62 -1.35 9.35
CA THR A 112 -1.90 0.07 9.11
C THR A 112 -3.15 0.23 8.28
N TYR A 113 -3.31 -0.61 7.26
CA TYR A 113 -4.48 -0.66 6.41
C TYR A 113 -5.76 -0.92 7.22
N ASP A 114 -5.81 -1.96 8.07
CA ASP A 114 -6.97 -2.25 8.91
C ASP A 114 -7.39 -1.06 9.77
N ALA A 115 -6.41 -0.39 10.36
CA ALA A 115 -6.66 0.73 11.27
C ALA A 115 -7.16 1.97 10.52
N HIS A 116 -6.55 2.31 9.39
CA HIS A 116 -6.93 3.46 8.59
C HIS A 116 -8.27 3.27 7.90
N ASP A 117 -8.51 2.10 7.33
CA ASP A 117 -9.77 1.81 6.67
C ASP A 117 -10.94 1.80 7.66
N THR A 118 -10.70 1.29 8.88
CA THR A 118 -11.70 1.37 9.96
C THR A 118 -11.96 2.83 10.35
N ASP A 119 -10.93 3.66 10.49
CA ASP A 119 -11.07 5.09 10.83
C ASP A 119 -11.78 5.86 9.72
N ASP A 120 -11.42 5.65 8.47
CA ASP A 120 -12.03 6.34 7.33
C ASP A 120 -13.47 5.88 7.07
N ALA A 121 -13.76 4.58 7.22
CA ALA A 121 -15.13 4.07 7.14
C ALA A 121 -16.06 4.77 8.15
N LEU A 122 -15.59 4.96 9.39
CA LEU A 122 -16.35 5.68 10.44
C LEU A 122 -16.42 7.20 10.16
N LYS A 123 -15.34 7.84 9.72
CA LYS A 123 -15.31 9.27 9.37
C LYS A 123 -16.25 9.60 8.23
N LEU A 124 -16.24 8.79 7.19
CA LEU A 124 -17.07 8.97 6.00
C LEU A 124 -18.52 8.50 6.24
N ARG A 125 -18.80 7.95 7.40
CA ARG A 125 -20.10 7.37 7.76
C ARG A 125 -20.59 6.34 6.73
N LEU A 126 -19.67 5.49 6.31
CA LEU A 126 -19.98 4.35 5.45
C LEU A 126 -20.52 3.17 6.26
N VAL A 127 -20.08 3.07 7.52
CA VAL A 127 -20.53 2.13 8.53
C VAL A 127 -20.66 2.84 9.88
N ASP A 128 -21.50 2.31 10.74
CA ASP A 128 -21.65 2.78 12.11
C ASP A 128 -20.77 1.97 13.09
N LEU A 129 -20.37 2.60 14.21
CA LEU A 129 -19.56 1.94 15.22
C LEU A 129 -20.24 0.71 15.82
N ASP A 130 -21.56 0.74 15.97
CA ASP A 130 -22.36 -0.37 16.48
C ASP A 130 -22.31 -1.60 15.56
N GLU A 131 -22.19 -1.40 14.24
CA GLU A 131 -22.02 -2.47 13.27
C GLU A 131 -20.63 -3.11 13.44
N LEU A 132 -19.59 -2.29 13.57
CA LEU A 132 -18.21 -2.75 13.77
C LEU A 132 -18.03 -3.45 15.12
N GLU A 133 -18.77 -3.07 16.18
CA GLU A 133 -18.69 -3.70 17.50
C GLU A 133 -19.12 -5.17 17.50
N ASN A 134 -19.83 -5.63 16.46
CA ASN A 134 -20.17 -7.04 16.30
C ASN A 134 -18.95 -7.89 15.93
N LEU A 135 -17.89 -7.29 15.38
CA LEU A 135 -16.64 -7.98 15.02
C LEU A 135 -15.78 -8.23 16.25
N GLY A 136 -15.19 -9.42 16.33
CA GLY A 136 -14.41 -9.85 17.49
C GLY A 136 -13.26 -8.92 17.83
N LEU A 137 -12.48 -8.50 16.83
CA LEU A 137 -11.33 -7.62 17.00
C LEU A 137 -11.73 -6.24 17.54
N ILE A 138 -12.72 -5.61 16.92
CA ILE A 138 -13.21 -4.28 17.30
C ILE A 138 -13.82 -4.31 18.70
N ARG A 139 -14.61 -5.32 19.00
CA ARG A 139 -15.22 -5.51 20.33
C ARG A 139 -14.16 -5.62 21.44
N ASN A 140 -13.09 -6.37 21.19
CA ASN A 140 -11.99 -6.50 22.14
C ASN A 140 -11.27 -5.17 22.36
N CYS A 141 -11.04 -4.41 21.29
CA CYS A 141 -10.44 -3.09 21.36
C CYS A 141 -11.33 -2.10 22.12
N LEU A 142 -12.64 -2.05 21.85
CA LEU A 142 -13.58 -1.15 22.53
C LEU A 142 -13.72 -1.49 24.01
N LYS A 143 -13.81 -2.76 24.37
CA LYS A 143 -13.81 -3.18 25.78
C LYS A 143 -12.59 -2.68 26.54
N TYR A 144 -11.42 -2.75 25.93
CA TYR A 144 -10.21 -2.21 26.52
C TYR A 144 -10.28 -0.70 26.67
N VAL A 145 -10.62 0.03 25.60
CA VAL A 145 -10.75 1.50 25.58
C VAL A 145 -11.70 1.98 26.66
N ASP A 146 -12.91 1.39 26.72
CA ASP A 146 -13.95 1.78 27.69
C ASP A 146 -13.54 1.45 29.14
N SER A 147 -12.70 0.41 29.36
CA SER A 147 -12.15 0.09 30.68
C SER A 147 -11.08 1.07 31.16
N GLN A 148 -10.33 1.67 30.24
CA GLN A 148 -9.25 2.62 30.57
C GLN A 148 -9.75 4.07 30.62
N HIS A 149 -10.80 4.39 29.89
CA HIS A 149 -11.24 5.76 29.67
C HIS A 149 -12.78 5.88 29.79
N ALA A 150 -13.27 6.36 30.91
CA ALA A 150 -14.69 6.61 31.08
C ALA A 150 -15.12 7.94 30.45
N GLY A 151 -16.25 7.94 29.74
CA GLY A 151 -16.92 9.18 29.29
C GLY A 151 -16.26 9.87 28.09
N LEU A 152 -15.55 9.13 27.21
CA LEU A 152 -15.06 9.67 25.95
C LEU A 152 -16.22 10.08 25.04
N ASP A 153 -16.09 11.23 24.38
CA ASP A 153 -16.96 11.55 23.24
C ASP A 153 -16.69 10.62 22.06
N SER A 154 -17.63 10.61 21.10
CA SER A 154 -17.54 9.70 19.95
C SER A 154 -16.27 9.86 19.11
N GLY A 155 -15.76 11.10 18.97
CA GLY A 155 -14.54 11.39 18.23
C GLY A 155 -13.30 10.85 18.94
N MET A 156 -13.22 11.03 20.26
CA MET A 156 -12.10 10.50 21.06
C MET A 156 -12.19 8.99 21.21
N ARG A 157 -13.38 8.41 21.35
CA ARG A 157 -13.57 6.95 21.40
C ARG A 157 -13.12 6.29 20.10
N ARG A 158 -13.44 6.88 18.94
CA ARG A 158 -12.96 6.42 17.63
C ARG A 158 -11.43 6.46 17.55
N LYS A 159 -10.80 7.59 17.89
CA LYS A 159 -9.32 7.70 17.88
C LYS A 159 -8.64 6.68 18.81
N ALA A 160 -9.20 6.50 20.01
CA ALA A 160 -8.70 5.51 20.96
C ALA A 160 -8.88 4.06 20.44
N LEU A 161 -9.96 3.78 19.73
CA LEU A 161 -10.17 2.50 19.04
C LEU A 161 -9.06 2.23 18.01
N VAL A 162 -8.80 3.20 17.12
CA VAL A 162 -7.77 3.06 16.07
C VAL A 162 -6.38 2.83 16.66
N HIS A 163 -6.01 3.60 17.70
CA HIS A 163 -4.78 3.38 18.42
C HIS A 163 -4.70 1.98 19.05
N ARG A 164 -5.79 1.54 19.71
CA ARG A 164 -5.83 0.23 20.33
C ARG A 164 -5.79 -0.89 19.30
N LEU A 165 -6.39 -0.71 18.15
CA LEU A 165 -6.37 -1.68 17.05
C LEU A 165 -4.94 -1.92 16.54
N LEU A 166 -4.16 -0.85 16.35
CA LEU A 166 -2.75 -0.95 15.99
C LEU A 166 -1.92 -1.58 17.12
N ASP A 167 -2.06 -1.09 18.36
CA ASP A 167 -1.31 -1.57 19.51
C ASP A 167 -1.52 -3.08 19.75
N LEU A 168 -2.76 -3.55 19.65
CA LEU A 168 -3.09 -4.96 19.82
C LEU A 168 -2.39 -5.84 18.77
N GLN A 169 -2.44 -5.42 17.51
CA GLN A 169 -1.80 -6.14 16.40
C GLN A 169 -0.27 -6.16 16.53
N VAL A 170 0.33 -5.03 16.91
CA VAL A 170 1.77 -4.92 17.12
C VAL A 170 2.24 -5.81 18.26
N VAL A 171 1.53 -5.81 19.40
CA VAL A 171 1.88 -6.65 20.56
C VAL A 171 1.77 -8.14 20.22
N ASP A 172 0.67 -8.55 19.58
CA ASP A 172 0.47 -9.94 19.17
C ASP A 172 1.56 -10.41 18.20
N LEU A 173 1.90 -9.58 17.21
CA LEU A 173 2.94 -9.92 16.25
C LEU A 173 4.31 -10.03 16.91
N LEU A 174 4.65 -9.12 17.83
CA LEU A 174 5.91 -9.18 18.57
C LEU A 174 6.03 -10.47 19.39
N ASP A 175 4.97 -10.85 20.09
CA ASP A 175 4.94 -12.07 20.88
C ASP A 175 5.06 -13.33 20.01
N THR A 176 4.37 -13.35 18.88
CA THR A 176 4.36 -14.48 17.95
C THR A 176 5.71 -14.61 17.23
N LEU A 177 6.22 -13.49 16.74
CA LEU A 177 7.51 -13.41 16.05
C LEU A 177 8.65 -13.81 17.00
N GLY A 178 8.68 -13.27 18.23
CA GLY A 178 9.71 -13.60 19.22
C GLY A 178 9.76 -15.10 19.51
N LYS A 179 8.61 -15.72 19.80
CA LYS A 179 8.51 -17.18 20.01
C LYS A 179 8.97 -17.98 18.80
N SER A 180 8.60 -17.53 17.59
CA SER A 180 8.96 -18.22 16.36
C SER A 180 10.47 -18.15 16.07
N LEU A 181 11.09 -17.00 16.28
CA LEU A 181 12.53 -16.81 16.09
C LEU A 181 13.34 -17.61 17.12
N ASP A 182 12.92 -17.64 18.38
CA ASP A 182 13.54 -18.43 19.43
C ASP A 182 13.50 -19.94 19.15
N GLN A 183 12.42 -20.42 18.54
CA GLN A 183 12.29 -21.85 18.19
C GLN A 183 13.10 -22.24 16.96
N ARG A 184 13.17 -21.36 15.93
CA ARG A 184 13.80 -21.66 14.65
C ARG A 184 15.30 -21.39 14.63
N GLN A 185 15.77 -20.42 15.42
CA GLN A 185 17.18 -20.06 15.57
C GLN A 185 17.90 -19.83 14.22
N PHE A 186 17.28 -19.09 13.30
CA PHE A 186 17.90 -18.73 12.02
C PHE A 186 19.27 -18.08 12.26
N GLN A 187 20.29 -18.54 11.50
CA GLN A 187 21.65 -18.02 11.57
C GLN A 187 21.98 -17.08 10.41
N SER A 188 21.19 -17.12 9.34
CA SER A 188 21.40 -16.35 8.13
C SER A 188 20.07 -16.05 7.42
N VAL A 189 20.11 -15.12 6.48
CA VAL A 189 18.97 -14.86 5.58
C VAL A 189 18.68 -16.06 4.69
N ASP A 190 19.68 -16.88 4.37
CA ASP A 190 19.49 -18.07 3.54
C ASP A 190 18.71 -19.15 4.28
N ASP A 191 18.82 -19.23 5.61
CA ASP A 191 17.99 -20.13 6.42
C ASP A 191 16.50 -19.71 6.34
N VAL A 192 16.24 -18.39 6.37
CA VAL A 192 14.88 -17.86 6.19
C VAL A 192 14.36 -18.17 4.80
N ARG A 193 15.17 -17.92 3.76
CA ARG A 193 14.81 -18.17 2.35
C ARG A 193 14.49 -19.62 2.06
N ALA A 194 15.20 -20.55 2.72
CA ALA A 194 15.01 -22.00 2.57
C ALA A 194 13.85 -22.56 3.42
N SER A 195 13.29 -21.76 4.32
CA SER A 195 12.22 -22.19 5.23
C SER A 195 10.82 -21.94 4.64
N GLU A 196 9.80 -22.49 5.31
CA GLU A 196 8.38 -22.17 5.06
C GLU A 196 7.87 -21.04 5.96
N PHE A 197 8.78 -20.37 6.68
CA PHE A 197 8.40 -19.36 7.67
C PHE A 197 7.84 -18.09 7.03
N LEU A 198 6.72 -17.63 7.58
CA LEU A 198 6.15 -16.31 7.35
C LEU A 198 5.91 -15.61 8.68
N ILE A 199 6.08 -14.30 8.68
CA ILE A 199 5.69 -13.43 9.79
C ILE A 199 4.16 -13.26 9.72
N GLU A 200 3.48 -13.90 10.66
CA GLU A 200 2.03 -13.89 10.74
C GLU A 200 1.58 -13.59 12.19
N PRO A 201 0.42 -13.00 12.40
CA PRO A 201 -0.17 -12.86 13.73
C PRO A 201 -0.51 -14.23 14.32
N SER A 202 -0.86 -14.26 15.60
CA SER A 202 -1.41 -15.47 16.22
C SER A 202 -2.65 -15.96 15.46
N SER A 203 -2.94 -17.25 15.51
CA SER A 203 -4.12 -17.81 14.83
C SER A 203 -5.42 -17.12 15.24
N GLU A 204 -5.57 -16.80 16.53
CA GLU A 204 -6.74 -16.12 17.08
C GLU A 204 -6.88 -14.70 16.49
N LEU A 205 -5.81 -13.92 16.51
CA LEU A 205 -5.84 -12.56 15.93
C LEU A 205 -6.02 -12.61 14.42
N GLY A 206 -5.37 -13.55 13.73
CA GLY A 206 -5.51 -13.74 12.29
C GLY A 206 -6.95 -14.07 11.85
N GLU A 207 -7.69 -14.83 12.66
CA GLU A 207 -9.12 -15.08 12.40
C GLU A 207 -9.97 -13.81 12.57
N MET A 208 -9.76 -13.08 13.67
CA MET A 208 -10.46 -11.83 13.93
C MET A 208 -10.12 -10.74 12.90
N LYS A 209 -8.87 -10.70 12.42
CA LYS A 209 -8.43 -9.79 11.37
C LYS A 209 -9.14 -10.09 10.04
N ARG A 210 -9.18 -11.36 9.62
CA ARG A 210 -9.91 -11.76 8.40
C ARG A 210 -11.41 -11.43 8.49
N GLU A 211 -12.02 -11.52 9.66
CA GLU A 211 -13.41 -11.10 9.88
C GLU A 211 -13.57 -9.60 9.60
N LEU A 212 -12.67 -8.76 10.15
CA LEU A 212 -12.66 -7.30 9.92
C LEU A 212 -12.44 -6.97 8.44
N GLU A 213 -11.42 -7.54 7.80
CA GLU A 213 -11.11 -7.32 6.38
C GLU A 213 -12.28 -7.71 5.48
N SER A 214 -12.92 -8.85 5.76
CA SER A 214 -14.12 -9.30 5.02
C SER A 214 -15.29 -8.34 5.19
N PHE A 215 -15.50 -7.83 6.40
CA PHE A 215 -16.54 -6.84 6.67
C PHE A 215 -16.28 -5.52 5.93
N LEU A 216 -15.06 -4.99 6.00
CA LEU A 216 -14.64 -3.76 5.31
C LEU A 216 -14.80 -3.94 3.80
N TYR A 217 -14.38 -5.08 3.26
CA TYR A 217 -14.55 -5.36 1.83
C TYR A 217 -16.02 -5.30 1.40
N GLN A 218 -16.92 -5.91 2.15
CA GLN A 218 -18.33 -6.00 1.78
C GLN A 218 -19.11 -4.70 2.01
N ASN A 219 -18.82 -3.97 3.09
CA ASN A 219 -19.65 -2.86 3.54
C ASN A 219 -19.02 -1.49 3.22
N VAL A 220 -17.69 -1.41 3.07
CA VAL A 220 -16.98 -0.18 2.76
C VAL A 220 -16.59 -0.14 1.30
N TYR A 221 -15.77 -1.08 0.82
CA TYR A 221 -15.28 -1.04 -0.58
C TYR A 221 -16.36 -1.22 -1.63
N ARG A 222 -17.47 -1.88 -1.28
CA ARG A 222 -18.66 -2.05 -2.13
C ARG A 222 -19.75 -1.03 -1.87
N HIS A 223 -19.49 -0.04 -1.03
CA HIS A 223 -20.47 1.01 -0.76
C HIS A 223 -20.67 1.88 -2.02
N GLU A 224 -21.93 2.18 -2.35
CA GLU A 224 -22.31 2.90 -3.60
C GLU A 224 -21.56 4.21 -3.79
N LYS A 225 -21.35 4.98 -2.71
CA LYS A 225 -20.59 6.24 -2.75
C LYS A 225 -19.15 6.00 -3.21
N LEU A 226 -18.46 4.99 -2.67
CA LEU A 226 -17.09 4.69 -3.06
C LEU A 226 -17.01 4.14 -4.48
N ILE A 227 -17.96 3.31 -4.89
CA ILE A 227 -18.04 2.82 -6.27
C ILE A 227 -18.20 4.00 -7.24
N ALA A 228 -19.10 4.95 -6.94
CA ALA A 228 -19.30 6.14 -7.77
C ALA A 228 -18.02 6.99 -7.87
N MET A 229 -17.35 7.26 -6.74
CA MET A 229 -16.09 8.03 -6.72
C MET A 229 -14.97 7.31 -7.50
N ARG A 230 -14.83 6.00 -7.32
CA ARG A 230 -13.85 5.17 -8.06
C ARG A 230 -14.12 5.20 -9.56
N SER A 231 -15.36 5.02 -9.98
CA SER A 231 -15.74 5.06 -11.40
C SER A 231 -15.46 6.41 -12.04
N GLU A 232 -15.69 7.50 -11.30
CA GLU A 232 -15.38 8.84 -11.78
C GLU A 232 -13.87 9.05 -11.92
N ALA A 233 -13.07 8.65 -10.92
CA ALA A 233 -11.62 8.72 -10.97
C ALA A 233 -11.06 7.88 -12.15
N GLN A 234 -11.56 6.66 -12.32
CA GLN A 234 -11.20 5.78 -13.44
C GLN A 234 -11.49 6.42 -14.79
N SER A 235 -12.67 6.99 -14.97
CA SER A 235 -13.05 7.67 -16.23
C SER A 235 -12.14 8.82 -16.55
N ARG A 236 -11.76 9.62 -15.55
CA ARG A 236 -10.82 10.75 -15.73
C ARG A 236 -9.42 10.26 -16.15
N ILE A 237 -8.93 9.19 -15.54
CA ILE A 237 -7.62 8.59 -15.91
C ILE A 237 -7.66 8.07 -17.34
N GLN A 238 -8.71 7.34 -17.71
CA GLN A 238 -8.88 6.82 -19.07
C GLN A 238 -8.94 7.96 -20.11
N GLU A 239 -9.68 9.04 -19.82
CA GLU A 239 -9.75 10.21 -20.70
C GLU A 239 -8.37 10.87 -20.87
N LEU A 240 -7.66 11.13 -19.77
CA LEU A 240 -6.34 11.76 -19.82
C LEU A 240 -5.33 10.87 -20.54
N TYR A 241 -5.34 9.55 -20.28
CA TYR A 241 -4.51 8.57 -20.99
C TYR A 241 -4.75 8.62 -22.51
N ALA A 242 -6.00 8.58 -22.94
CA ALA A 242 -6.36 8.67 -24.36
C ALA A 242 -5.86 9.97 -25.02
N LYS A 243 -5.89 11.10 -24.30
CA LYS A 243 -5.34 12.37 -24.79
C LYS A 243 -3.83 12.29 -25.03
N TYR A 244 -3.06 11.75 -24.08
CA TYR A 244 -1.61 11.60 -24.23
C TYR A 244 -1.22 10.63 -25.35
N VAL A 245 -1.98 9.55 -25.53
CA VAL A 245 -1.73 8.58 -26.62
C VAL A 245 -2.05 9.21 -27.97
N ALA A 246 -3.12 9.99 -28.08
CA ALA A 246 -3.53 10.63 -29.33
C ALA A 246 -2.63 11.81 -29.73
N ASP A 247 -2.10 12.53 -28.76
CA ASP A 247 -1.24 13.72 -28.99
C ASP A 247 -0.01 13.68 -28.06
N PRO A 248 1.10 13.06 -28.49
CA PRO A 248 2.34 13.03 -27.73
C PRO A 248 2.98 14.40 -27.47
N SER A 249 2.58 15.46 -28.17
CA SER A 249 3.10 16.81 -27.94
C SER A 249 2.64 17.39 -26.58
N LEU A 250 1.65 16.76 -25.94
CA LEU A 250 1.20 17.12 -24.59
C LEU A 250 2.19 16.73 -23.49
N PHE A 251 3.14 15.81 -23.75
CA PHE A 251 4.21 15.52 -22.81
C PHE A 251 5.19 16.69 -22.72
N PRO A 252 5.73 16.97 -21.51
CA PRO A 252 6.88 17.86 -21.40
C PRO A 252 8.07 17.27 -22.19
N GLU A 253 8.85 18.15 -22.86
CA GLU A 253 9.95 17.73 -23.77
C GLU A 253 10.93 16.70 -23.16
N LYS A 254 11.20 16.82 -21.86
CA LYS A 254 12.11 15.91 -21.16
C LYS A 254 11.66 14.45 -21.16
N TYR A 255 10.37 14.16 -21.38
CA TYR A 255 9.81 12.80 -21.42
C TYR A 255 9.76 12.19 -22.84
N LEU A 256 9.92 13.00 -23.88
CA LEU A 256 9.86 12.51 -25.27
C LEU A 256 10.92 11.47 -25.62
N PRO A 257 12.19 11.58 -25.14
CA PRO A 257 13.18 10.53 -25.38
C PRO A 257 12.76 9.17 -24.79
N ARG A 258 12.20 9.16 -23.57
CA ARG A 258 11.69 7.93 -22.95
C ARG A 258 10.46 7.40 -23.71
N ALA A 259 9.55 8.28 -24.14
CA ALA A 259 8.40 7.90 -24.95
C ALA A 259 8.76 7.20 -26.26
N HIS A 260 9.85 7.64 -26.91
CA HIS A 260 10.40 6.97 -28.10
C HIS A 260 11.01 5.59 -27.79
N SER A 261 11.59 5.41 -26.59
CA SER A 261 12.23 4.16 -26.16
C SER A 261 11.23 3.08 -25.76
N ILE A 262 10.22 3.44 -24.93
CA ILE A 262 9.28 2.48 -24.34
C ILE A 262 7.91 2.43 -25.03
N GLY A 263 7.67 3.34 -25.97
CA GLY A 263 6.38 3.52 -26.66
C GLY A 263 5.45 4.49 -25.97
N ILE A 264 4.63 5.17 -26.78
CA ILE A 264 3.74 6.25 -26.33
C ILE A 264 2.72 5.76 -25.27
N SER A 265 2.12 4.60 -25.49
CA SER A 265 1.12 4.03 -24.58
C SER A 265 1.73 3.73 -23.20
N ARG A 266 2.92 3.12 -23.14
CA ARG A 266 3.63 2.87 -21.88
C ARG A 266 4.00 4.18 -21.20
N MET A 267 4.54 5.13 -21.95
CA MET A 267 4.90 6.44 -21.43
C MET A 267 3.69 7.19 -20.86
N ALA A 268 2.52 7.13 -21.50
CA ALA A 268 1.31 7.75 -21.00
C ALA A 268 0.89 7.19 -19.64
N GLY A 269 0.92 5.86 -19.50
CA GLY A 269 0.63 5.21 -18.23
C GLY A 269 1.63 5.58 -17.12
N GLU A 270 2.93 5.49 -17.40
CA GLU A 270 3.98 5.84 -16.44
C GLU A 270 3.95 7.32 -16.05
N TYR A 271 3.67 8.21 -17.00
CA TYR A 271 3.60 9.65 -16.75
C TYR A 271 2.40 10.01 -15.85
N ILE A 272 1.23 9.41 -16.11
CA ILE A 272 0.05 9.59 -15.25
C ILE A 272 0.30 8.97 -13.88
N ALA A 273 0.85 7.76 -13.82
CA ALA A 273 1.14 7.08 -12.56
C ALA A 273 2.13 7.85 -11.68
N GLY A 274 3.07 8.60 -12.26
CA GLY A 274 4.00 9.46 -11.53
C GLY A 274 3.41 10.78 -11.03
N MET A 275 2.11 11.05 -11.23
CA MET A 275 1.46 12.27 -10.74
C MET A 275 0.94 12.08 -9.31
N THR A 276 0.95 13.18 -8.53
CA THR A 276 0.10 13.26 -7.33
C THR A 276 -1.35 13.55 -7.73
N ASP A 277 -2.33 13.24 -6.87
CA ASP A 277 -3.75 13.53 -7.12
C ASP A 277 -3.96 14.98 -7.57
N ARG A 278 -3.39 15.92 -6.82
CA ARG A 278 -3.49 17.36 -7.12
C ARG A 278 -2.90 17.71 -8.48
N PHE A 279 -1.75 17.14 -8.85
CA PHE A 279 -1.12 17.42 -10.14
C PHE A 279 -1.90 16.79 -11.29
N PHE A 280 -2.47 15.62 -11.06
CA PHE A 280 -3.37 14.95 -11.99
C PHE A 280 -4.60 15.83 -12.27
N GLU A 281 -5.30 16.29 -11.24
CA GLU A 281 -6.49 17.14 -11.38
C GLU A 281 -6.21 18.40 -12.18
N GLN A 282 -5.16 19.14 -11.84
CA GLN A 282 -4.75 20.33 -12.57
C GLN A 282 -4.40 20.04 -14.04
N THR A 283 -3.77 18.90 -14.29
CA THR A 283 -3.37 18.47 -15.63
C THR A 283 -4.60 18.06 -16.45
N PHE A 284 -5.52 17.33 -15.83
CA PHE A 284 -6.78 16.91 -16.42
C PHE A 284 -7.61 18.13 -16.86
N GLU A 285 -7.85 19.10 -15.96
CA GLU A 285 -8.59 20.33 -16.29
C GLU A 285 -7.94 21.11 -17.43
N ARG A 286 -6.61 21.25 -17.41
CA ARG A 286 -5.86 21.96 -18.43
C ARG A 286 -5.96 21.31 -19.81
N ILE A 287 -5.91 19.99 -19.91
CA ILE A 287 -5.87 19.24 -21.17
C ILE A 287 -7.26 18.98 -21.72
N THR A 288 -8.23 18.69 -20.86
CA THR A 288 -9.59 18.33 -21.29
C THR A 288 -10.55 19.54 -21.34
N GLY A 289 -10.25 20.58 -20.58
CA GLY A 289 -11.16 21.72 -20.36
C GLY A 289 -12.32 21.42 -19.39
N ASN A 290 -12.37 20.22 -18.83
CA ASN A 290 -13.41 19.79 -17.89
C ASN A 290 -12.99 20.16 -16.47
N GLN A 291 -13.87 20.86 -15.72
CA GLN A 291 -13.61 21.16 -14.31
C GLN A 291 -13.93 19.95 -13.42
N ILE A 292 -13.03 19.65 -12.49
CA ILE A 292 -13.28 18.67 -11.42
C ILE A 292 -14.13 19.36 -10.35
N ARG A 293 -15.38 18.95 -10.25
CA ARG A 293 -16.24 19.40 -9.15
C ARG A 293 -15.85 18.63 -7.91
N GLY A 294 -15.31 19.34 -6.90
CA GLY A 294 -14.92 18.81 -5.59
C GLY A 294 -16.09 18.30 -4.77
#